data_baf709d15b3e90f7113f1b7e577c35fb
#
_entry.id   baf709d15b3e90f7113f1b7e577c35fb
#
_cell.length_a   1.000
_cell.length_b   1.000
_cell.length_c   1.000
_cell.angle_alpha   90.00
_cell.angle_beta   90.00
_cell.angle_gamma   90.00
#
_symmetry.space_group_name_H-M   'P 1'
#
loop_
_entity.id
_entity.type
_entity.pdbx_description
1 polymer ?
#
loop_
_entity_poly.entity_id
_entity_poly.type
_entity_poly.pdbx_seq_one_letter_code
_entity_poly.pdbx_strand_id
1 'polypeptide(L)'
;MPDMNNKANNNNNFFKKLSAFKRFLIIYAAVLVVLIALGLVLLHSFLKDYESGRPANTMDTLVTHIEKGDVGEWIDKCGLLSEFETQQIVTDYFNDIFTGKQISYKKKAGEYSESKPVYVLYAGNDKIASVSLDESKKNMHKFTEWKISSIDFNVNAKDNHAVNVMVPKGSRVELNGV
;
A
#
# COMPACT_ATOMS: atom_id res chain seq x y z
N MET A 1 29.74 -46.65 19.89
CA MET A 1 29.60 -45.58 18.84
C MET A 1 29.25 -46.28 17.55
N PRO A 2 28.04 -46.14 17.03
CA PRO A 2 27.69 -46.75 15.76
C PRO A 2 28.11 -45.83 14.63
N ASP A 3 28.67 -46.43 13.61
CA ASP A 3 29.29 -45.88 12.41
C ASP A 3 28.31 -45.01 11.59
N MET A 4 28.50 -43.68 11.61
CA MET A 4 27.75 -42.73 10.76
C MET A 4 28.24 -42.69 9.32
N ASN A 5 29.14 -43.52 8.88
CA ASN A 5 29.79 -43.45 7.58
C ASN A 5 29.14 -44.31 6.48
N ASN A 6 28.04 -45.00 6.79
CA ASN A 6 27.46 -45.99 5.86
C ASN A 6 26.24 -45.51 5.09
N LYS A 7 25.73 -44.28 5.34
CA LYS A 7 24.58 -43.75 4.60
C LYS A 7 24.89 -42.98 3.30
N ALA A 8 26.08 -42.38 3.23
CA ALA A 8 26.49 -41.63 2.04
C ALA A 8 26.86 -42.50 0.82
N ASN A 9 27.27 -43.75 1.09
CA ASN A 9 27.75 -44.64 0.02
C ASN A 9 26.64 -45.44 -0.69
N ASN A 10 25.43 -45.45 -0.16
CA ASN A 10 24.35 -46.27 -0.71
C ASN A 10 23.60 -45.57 -1.88
N ASN A 11 23.62 -44.22 -1.96
CA ASN A 11 22.98 -43.49 -3.03
C ASN A 11 23.73 -43.58 -4.38
N ASN A 12 25.04 -43.66 -4.35
CA ASN A 12 25.85 -43.80 -5.59
C ASN A 12 25.68 -45.16 -6.26
N ASN A 13 25.28 -46.21 -5.56
CA ASN A 13 25.07 -47.55 -6.12
C ASN A 13 23.70 -47.71 -6.77
N PHE A 14 22.71 -46.92 -6.37
CA PHE A 14 21.36 -46.94 -6.97
C PHE A 14 21.40 -46.49 -8.46
N PHE A 15 22.06 -45.36 -8.73
CA PHE A 15 22.20 -44.84 -10.11
C PHE A 15 23.02 -45.75 -11.01
N LYS A 16 24.01 -46.49 -10.51
CA LYS A 16 24.81 -47.43 -11.31
C LYS A 16 24.06 -48.68 -11.79
N LYS A 17 22.99 -49.10 -11.06
CA LYS A 17 22.16 -50.27 -11.39
C LYS A 17 21.03 -49.96 -12.37
N LEU A 18 20.75 -48.68 -12.67
CA LEU A 18 19.68 -48.28 -13.59
C LEU A 18 20.15 -48.37 -15.03
N SER A 19 19.27 -48.84 -15.94
CA SER A 19 19.55 -48.78 -17.39
C SER A 19 19.77 -47.32 -17.83
N ALA A 20 20.54 -47.10 -18.89
CA ALA A 20 20.85 -45.79 -19.43
C ALA A 20 19.58 -44.92 -19.65
N PHE A 21 18.51 -45.54 -20.13
CA PHE A 21 17.22 -44.90 -20.36
C PHE A 21 16.56 -44.40 -19.04
N LYS A 22 16.58 -45.23 -18.00
CA LYS A 22 16.02 -44.82 -16.70
C LYS A 22 16.80 -43.67 -16.07
N ARG A 23 18.12 -43.62 -16.20
CA ARG A 23 18.96 -42.50 -15.76
C ARG A 23 18.61 -41.21 -16.49
N PHE A 24 18.49 -41.29 -17.80
CA PHE A 24 18.07 -40.15 -18.63
C PHE A 24 16.70 -39.62 -18.18
N LEU A 25 15.72 -40.50 -17.96
CA LEU A 25 14.39 -40.11 -17.53
C LEU A 25 14.40 -39.39 -16.17
N ILE A 26 15.20 -39.86 -15.20
CA ILE A 26 15.33 -39.24 -13.87
C ILE A 26 15.97 -37.85 -13.99
N ILE A 27 17.03 -37.72 -14.79
CA ILE A 27 17.71 -36.44 -15.02
C ILE A 27 16.74 -35.45 -15.70
N TYR A 28 16.04 -35.92 -16.75
CA TYR A 28 15.02 -35.11 -17.43
C TYR A 28 13.91 -34.63 -16.49
N ALA A 29 13.39 -35.53 -15.66
CA ALA A 29 12.36 -35.17 -14.69
C ALA A 29 12.89 -34.13 -13.68
N ALA A 30 14.13 -34.30 -13.19
CA ALA A 30 14.74 -33.35 -12.28
C ALA A 30 14.94 -31.98 -12.91
N VAL A 31 15.42 -31.93 -14.15
CA VAL A 31 15.58 -30.66 -14.92
C VAL A 31 14.21 -30.01 -15.12
N LEU A 32 13.19 -30.76 -15.47
CA LEU A 32 11.84 -30.26 -15.67
C LEU A 32 11.25 -29.64 -14.39
N VAL A 33 11.45 -30.28 -13.24
CA VAL A 33 11.03 -29.75 -11.94
C VAL A 33 11.73 -28.43 -11.64
N VAL A 34 13.04 -28.33 -11.89
CA VAL A 34 13.80 -27.09 -11.70
C VAL A 34 13.29 -25.97 -12.60
N LEU A 35 13.03 -26.28 -13.89
CA LEU A 35 12.49 -25.30 -14.84
C LEU A 35 11.09 -24.80 -14.42
N ILE A 36 10.22 -25.69 -13.95
CA ILE A 36 8.91 -25.32 -13.43
C ILE A 36 9.07 -24.40 -12.19
N ALA A 37 9.93 -24.76 -11.25
CA ALA A 37 10.18 -23.96 -10.06
C ALA A 37 10.69 -22.55 -10.41
N LEU A 38 11.65 -22.45 -11.32
CA LEU A 38 12.15 -21.16 -11.83
C LEU A 38 11.02 -20.36 -12.52
N GLY A 39 10.22 -21.02 -13.37
CA GLY A 39 9.07 -20.40 -14.02
C GLY A 39 8.07 -19.82 -13.03
N LEU A 40 7.76 -20.54 -11.94
CA LEU A 40 6.86 -20.08 -10.90
C LEU A 40 7.42 -18.86 -10.13
N VAL A 41 8.72 -18.84 -9.85
CA VAL A 41 9.37 -17.70 -9.19
C VAL A 41 9.31 -16.46 -10.08
N LEU A 42 9.62 -16.60 -11.37
CA LEU A 42 9.54 -15.50 -12.33
C LEU A 42 8.10 -14.97 -12.49
N LEU A 43 7.14 -15.89 -12.59
CA LEU A 43 5.73 -15.54 -12.69
C LEU A 43 5.25 -14.79 -11.43
N HIS A 44 5.64 -15.27 -10.23
CA HIS A 44 5.29 -14.60 -8.99
C HIS A 44 5.87 -13.18 -8.93
N SER A 45 7.13 -13.00 -9.30
CA SER A 45 7.77 -11.67 -9.36
C SER A 45 7.05 -10.74 -10.34
N PHE A 46 6.71 -11.25 -11.52
CA PHE A 46 5.99 -10.49 -12.53
C PHE A 46 4.60 -10.06 -12.05
N LEU A 47 3.83 -10.98 -11.44
CA LEU A 47 2.50 -10.68 -10.91
C LEU A 47 2.56 -9.64 -9.78
N LYS A 48 3.54 -9.77 -8.88
CA LYS A 48 3.76 -8.79 -7.80
C LYS A 48 4.02 -7.40 -8.36
N ASP A 49 4.89 -7.28 -9.35
CA ASP A 49 5.20 -5.99 -9.97
C ASP A 49 4.02 -5.44 -10.78
N TYR A 50 3.22 -6.31 -11.41
CA TYR A 50 1.98 -5.91 -12.07
C TYR A 50 0.95 -5.37 -11.08
N GLU A 51 0.74 -6.05 -9.96
CA GLU A 51 -0.19 -5.58 -8.91
C GLU A 51 0.26 -4.26 -8.30
N SER A 52 1.55 -4.11 -7.99
CA SER A 52 2.11 -2.86 -7.46
C SER A 52 2.00 -1.70 -8.45
N GLY A 53 1.97 -2.00 -9.75
CA GLY A 53 1.77 -1.02 -10.82
C GLY A 53 0.32 -0.55 -11.01
N ARG A 54 -0.64 -1.12 -10.28
CA ARG A 54 -2.03 -0.69 -10.37
C ARG A 54 -2.30 0.50 -9.45
N PRO A 55 -2.95 1.59 -9.94
CA PRO A 55 -3.33 2.72 -9.08
C PRO A 55 -4.17 2.30 -7.86
N ALA A 56 -5.01 1.25 -8.02
CA ALA A 56 -5.81 0.69 -6.94
C ALA A 56 -4.96 0.19 -5.77
N ASN A 57 -3.78 -0.40 -6.02
CA ASN A 57 -2.89 -0.88 -4.96
C ASN A 57 -2.41 0.25 -4.04
N THR A 58 -2.16 1.44 -4.60
CA THR A 58 -1.82 2.64 -3.81
C THR A 58 -2.99 3.06 -2.93
N MET A 59 -4.22 2.97 -3.45
CA MET A 59 -5.43 3.25 -2.66
C MET A 59 -5.68 2.19 -1.58
N ASP A 60 -5.47 0.91 -1.87
CA ASP A 60 -5.58 -0.18 -0.87
C ASP A 60 -4.58 0.02 0.27
N THR A 61 -3.36 0.47 -0.05
CA THR A 61 -2.35 0.83 0.95
C THR A 61 -2.81 2.01 1.81
N LEU A 62 -3.35 3.08 1.19
CA LEU A 62 -3.90 4.24 1.91
C LEU A 62 -5.02 3.81 2.87
N VAL A 63 -5.99 3.03 2.38
CA VAL A 63 -7.09 2.52 3.22
C VAL A 63 -6.56 1.72 4.40
N THR A 64 -5.58 0.84 4.17
CA THR A 64 -4.96 0.04 5.23
C THR A 64 -4.28 0.92 6.30
N HIS A 65 -3.62 2.02 5.91
CA HIS A 65 -3.02 2.97 6.86
C HIS A 65 -4.09 3.71 7.67
N ILE A 66 -5.16 4.17 7.00
CA ILE A 66 -6.28 4.83 7.68
C ILE A 66 -6.93 3.89 8.70
N GLU A 67 -7.19 2.64 8.35
CA GLU A 67 -7.79 1.64 9.25
C GLU A 67 -6.92 1.32 10.47
N LYS A 68 -5.60 1.48 10.34
CA LYS A 68 -4.65 1.32 11.45
C LYS A 68 -4.47 2.59 12.30
N GLY A 69 -5.12 3.69 11.93
CA GLY A 69 -4.94 4.99 12.58
C GLY A 69 -3.60 5.68 12.25
N ASP A 70 -2.88 5.18 11.25
CA ASP A 70 -1.59 5.73 10.81
C ASP A 70 -1.81 6.73 9.67
N VAL A 71 -2.38 7.89 10.03
CA VAL A 71 -2.69 8.96 9.06
C VAL A 71 -1.64 10.09 9.06
N GLY A 72 -0.67 10.04 9.98
CA GLY A 72 0.31 11.12 10.19
C GLY A 72 1.09 11.54 8.94
N GLU A 73 1.59 10.57 8.16
CA GLU A 73 2.29 10.86 6.90
C GLU A 73 1.43 11.60 5.85
N TRP A 74 0.11 11.42 5.93
CA TRP A 74 -0.82 11.96 4.95
C TRP A 74 -1.28 13.38 5.29
N ILE A 75 -1.28 13.72 6.57
CA ILE A 75 -1.67 15.05 7.06
C ILE A 75 -0.78 16.14 6.47
N ASP A 76 0.54 15.91 6.46
CA ASP A 76 1.50 16.87 5.88
C ASP A 76 1.30 17.04 4.36
N LYS A 77 0.93 15.95 3.66
CA LYS A 77 0.70 15.98 2.21
C LYS A 77 -0.64 16.61 1.82
N CYS A 78 -1.57 16.72 2.77
CA CYS A 78 -2.90 17.27 2.55
C CYS A 78 -2.95 18.79 2.69
N GLY A 79 -1.90 19.43 3.20
CA GLY A 79 -1.89 20.86 3.47
C GLY A 79 -2.95 21.28 4.51
N LEU A 80 -3.34 20.38 5.39
CA LEU A 80 -4.40 20.57 6.38
C LEU A 80 -3.89 21.18 7.68
N LEU A 81 -2.58 21.22 7.89
CA LEU A 81 -1.98 21.87 9.05
C LEU A 81 -2.04 23.39 8.86
N SER A 82 -2.88 24.05 9.63
CA SER A 82 -2.84 25.49 9.79
C SER A 82 -1.80 25.88 10.85
N GLU A 83 -1.46 27.18 10.92
CA GLU A 83 -0.55 27.71 11.95
C GLU A 83 -1.07 27.46 13.38
N PHE A 84 -2.36 27.16 13.54
CA PHE A 84 -3.03 26.99 14.82
C PHE A 84 -3.33 25.53 15.17
N GLU A 85 -2.94 24.58 14.31
CA GLU A 85 -3.23 23.16 14.50
C GLU A 85 -1.94 22.36 14.64
N THR A 86 -1.91 21.46 15.61
CA THR A 86 -0.83 20.49 15.74
C THR A 86 -1.19 19.23 14.98
N GLN A 87 -0.17 18.50 14.51
CA GLN A 87 -0.35 17.21 13.84
C GLN A 87 -1.22 16.25 14.67
N GLN A 88 -1.07 16.28 16.00
CA GLN A 88 -1.86 15.43 16.90
C GLN A 88 -3.35 15.75 16.83
N ILE A 89 -3.74 17.03 16.90
CA ILE A 89 -5.14 17.46 16.83
C ILE A 89 -5.78 17.02 15.53
N VAL A 90 -5.07 17.19 14.41
CA VAL A 90 -5.57 16.79 13.08
C VAL A 90 -5.64 15.26 12.98
N THR A 91 -4.67 14.54 13.55
CA THR A 91 -4.71 13.06 13.60
C THR A 91 -5.92 12.56 14.39
N ASP A 92 -6.18 13.14 15.57
CA ASP A 92 -7.31 12.74 16.42
C ASP A 92 -8.65 13.04 15.73
N TYR A 93 -8.77 14.18 15.05
CA TYR A 93 -9.95 14.53 14.27
C TYR A 93 -10.21 13.52 13.13
N PHE A 94 -9.17 13.10 12.40
CA PHE A 94 -9.33 12.08 11.37
C PHE A 94 -9.67 10.71 11.95
N ASN A 95 -9.06 10.33 13.05
CA ASN A 95 -9.38 9.07 13.71
C ASN A 95 -10.86 9.05 14.13
N ASP A 96 -11.41 10.15 14.63
CA ASP A 96 -12.83 10.26 14.96
C ASP A 96 -13.74 10.10 13.74
N ILE A 97 -13.37 10.71 12.60
CA ILE A 97 -14.14 10.57 11.35
C ILE A 97 -14.16 9.12 10.86
N PHE A 98 -13.05 8.40 11.01
CA PHE A 98 -12.89 7.04 10.48
C PHE A 98 -13.28 5.95 11.48
N THR A 99 -13.29 6.23 12.79
CA THR A 99 -13.56 5.23 13.81
C THR A 99 -14.94 4.59 13.62
N GLY A 100 -14.95 3.26 13.56
CA GLY A 100 -16.16 2.45 13.42
C GLY A 100 -16.83 2.50 12.05
N LYS A 101 -16.23 3.17 11.06
CA LYS A 101 -16.74 3.22 9.70
C LYS A 101 -15.89 2.37 8.77
N GLN A 102 -16.54 1.69 7.82
CA GLN A 102 -15.85 0.99 6.75
C GLN A 102 -15.30 2.00 5.75
N ILE A 103 -13.99 1.93 5.50
CA ILE A 103 -13.34 2.79 4.52
C ILE A 103 -13.38 2.12 3.16
N SER A 104 -13.72 2.87 2.14
CA SER A 104 -13.77 2.40 0.75
C SER A 104 -13.44 3.51 -0.23
N TYR A 105 -13.14 3.16 -1.47
CA TYR A 105 -12.86 4.16 -2.51
C TYR A 105 -13.50 3.75 -3.84
N LYS A 106 -13.75 4.76 -4.68
CA LYS A 106 -14.27 4.59 -6.04
C LYS A 106 -13.55 5.54 -7.00
N LYS A 107 -13.44 5.16 -8.27
CA LYS A 107 -12.97 6.06 -9.32
C LYS A 107 -13.86 7.31 -9.37
N LYS A 108 -13.26 8.51 -9.42
CA LYS A 108 -14.01 9.76 -9.48
C LYS A 108 -14.61 9.92 -10.87
N ALA A 109 -15.93 9.91 -10.97
CA ALA A 109 -16.62 10.04 -12.23
C ALA A 109 -16.29 11.39 -12.90
N GLY A 110 -15.94 11.34 -14.18
CA GLY A 110 -15.61 12.54 -14.98
C GLY A 110 -14.19 13.07 -14.80
N GLU A 111 -13.44 12.65 -13.77
CA GLU A 111 -12.07 13.11 -13.50
C GLU A 111 -11.02 12.00 -13.55
N TYR A 112 -11.44 10.74 -13.47
CA TYR A 112 -10.53 9.60 -13.55
C TYR A 112 -10.02 9.38 -14.97
N SER A 113 -8.70 9.23 -15.13
CA SER A 113 -8.08 8.73 -16.36
C SER A 113 -6.95 7.75 -16.00
N GLU A 114 -6.52 6.91 -16.95
CA GLU A 114 -5.43 5.96 -16.74
C GLU A 114 -4.08 6.66 -16.50
N SER A 115 -3.90 7.87 -17.08
CA SER A 115 -2.69 8.67 -16.89
C SER A 115 -2.75 9.60 -15.67
N LYS A 116 -3.94 9.83 -15.13
CA LYS A 116 -4.18 10.69 -13.97
C LYS A 116 -5.32 10.11 -13.14
N PRO A 117 -5.04 9.07 -12.37
CA PRO A 117 -6.06 8.41 -11.57
C PRO A 117 -6.52 9.32 -10.42
N VAL A 118 -7.83 9.55 -10.34
CA VAL A 118 -8.46 10.28 -9.24
C VAL A 118 -9.52 9.39 -8.62
N TYR A 119 -9.45 9.23 -7.31
CA TYR A 119 -10.39 8.42 -6.54
C TYR A 119 -11.14 9.28 -5.53
N VAL A 120 -12.32 8.81 -5.14
CA VAL A 120 -13.11 9.36 -4.03
C VAL A 120 -13.04 8.38 -2.88
N LEU A 121 -12.63 8.85 -1.72
CA LEU A 121 -12.57 8.10 -0.47
C LEU A 121 -13.88 8.28 0.30
N TYR A 122 -14.39 7.19 0.86
CA TYR A 122 -15.62 7.13 1.63
C TYR A 122 -15.37 6.52 3.01
N ALA A 123 -16.03 7.06 4.03
CA ALA A 123 -16.19 6.44 5.33
C ALA A 123 -17.68 6.06 5.50
N GLY A 124 -18.00 4.79 5.37
CA GLY A 124 -19.38 4.34 5.20
C GLY A 124 -19.99 4.89 3.91
N ASN A 125 -21.03 5.72 4.04
CA ASN A 125 -21.68 6.39 2.90
C ASN A 125 -21.19 7.83 2.66
N ASP A 126 -20.41 8.37 3.58
CA ASP A 126 -19.96 9.75 3.55
C ASP A 126 -18.74 9.90 2.65
N LYS A 127 -18.80 10.83 1.71
CA LYS A 127 -17.65 11.21 0.89
C LYS A 127 -16.71 12.06 1.74
N ILE A 128 -15.49 11.55 1.99
CA ILE A 128 -14.51 12.20 2.87
C ILE A 128 -13.48 13.00 2.08
N ALA A 129 -12.93 12.41 1.02
CA ALA A 129 -11.87 13.08 0.27
C ALA A 129 -11.85 12.69 -1.21
N SER A 130 -11.16 13.50 -2.01
CA SER A 130 -10.70 13.14 -3.35
C SER A 130 -9.20 12.93 -3.31
N VAL A 131 -8.73 11.80 -3.81
CA VAL A 131 -7.31 11.42 -3.82
C VAL A 131 -6.82 11.39 -5.25
N SER A 132 -5.81 12.20 -5.56
CA SER A 132 -5.16 12.24 -6.86
C SER A 132 -3.83 11.47 -6.80
N LEU A 133 -3.56 10.69 -7.83
CA LEU A 133 -2.32 9.93 -7.95
C LEU A 133 -1.51 10.44 -9.14
N ASP A 134 -0.19 10.48 -8.95
CA ASP A 134 0.79 10.76 -10.00
C ASP A 134 1.71 9.56 -10.22
N GLU A 135 2.24 9.47 -11.43
CA GLU A 135 3.31 8.50 -11.73
C GLU A 135 4.54 8.78 -10.87
N SER A 136 5.11 7.74 -10.27
CA SER A 136 6.34 7.85 -9.47
C SER A 136 7.53 7.35 -10.28
N LYS A 137 7.71 6.05 -10.31
CA LYS A 137 8.81 5.37 -10.99
C LYS A 137 8.25 4.15 -11.72
N LYS A 138 9.10 3.53 -12.55
CA LYS A 138 8.82 2.21 -13.13
C LYS A 138 9.54 1.14 -12.32
N ASN A 139 8.84 0.05 -12.03
CA ASN A 139 9.42 -1.11 -11.38
C ASN A 139 10.29 -1.94 -12.33
N MET A 140 10.81 -3.07 -11.88
CA MET A 140 11.73 -3.92 -12.66
C MET A 140 11.12 -4.40 -13.98
N HIS A 141 9.81 -4.65 -14.03
CA HIS A 141 9.09 -5.08 -15.24
C HIS A 141 8.48 -3.90 -16.02
N LYS A 142 8.92 -2.65 -15.74
CA LYS A 142 8.51 -1.40 -16.41
C LYS A 142 7.04 -1.01 -16.18
N PHE A 143 6.35 -1.60 -15.21
CA PHE A 143 5.05 -1.10 -14.77
C PHE A 143 5.22 0.20 -13.99
N THR A 144 4.32 1.15 -14.22
CA THR A 144 4.31 2.43 -13.50
C THR A 144 3.89 2.22 -12.05
N GLU A 145 4.69 2.67 -11.10
CA GLU A 145 4.28 2.77 -9.70
C GLU A 145 3.62 4.13 -9.46
N TRP A 146 2.61 4.16 -8.60
CA TRP A 146 1.82 5.35 -8.30
C TRP A 146 2.13 5.88 -6.91
N LYS A 147 2.07 7.19 -6.77
CA LYS A 147 2.16 7.87 -5.48
C LYS A 147 0.98 8.83 -5.33
N ILE A 148 0.58 9.08 -4.10
CA ILE A 148 -0.43 10.09 -3.81
C ILE A 148 0.22 11.46 -4.04
N SER A 149 -0.42 12.26 -4.89
CA SER A 149 0.00 13.64 -5.18
C SER A 149 -0.75 14.66 -4.35
N SER A 150 -2.05 14.44 -4.16
CA SER A 150 -2.87 15.29 -3.28
C SER A 150 -4.04 14.50 -2.69
N ILE A 151 -4.48 14.93 -1.52
CA ILE A 151 -5.71 14.49 -0.89
C ILE A 151 -6.52 15.74 -0.56
N ASP A 152 -7.63 15.94 -1.28
CA ASP A 152 -8.55 17.06 -1.06
C ASP A 152 -9.68 16.57 -0.17
N PHE A 153 -9.64 16.92 1.12
CA PHE A 153 -10.69 16.57 2.06
C PHE A 153 -11.94 17.41 1.83
N ASN A 154 -13.06 16.73 1.81
CA ASN A 154 -14.37 17.36 1.77
C ASN A 154 -14.80 17.67 3.20
N VAL A 155 -14.14 18.65 3.84
CA VAL A 155 -14.53 19.13 5.15
C VAL A 155 -15.89 19.80 5.00
N ASN A 156 -16.92 19.26 5.65
CA ASN A 156 -18.23 19.90 5.65
C ASN A 156 -18.09 21.28 6.29
N ALA A 157 -18.51 22.31 5.57
CA ALA A 157 -18.53 23.69 6.12
C ALA A 157 -19.31 23.80 7.44
N LYS A 158 -20.13 22.81 7.79
CA LYS A 158 -20.82 22.69 9.07
C LYS A 158 -19.88 22.42 10.26
N ASP A 159 -18.73 21.84 10.01
CA ASP A 159 -17.75 21.51 11.05
C ASP A 159 -16.72 22.64 11.23
N ASN A 160 -16.71 23.62 10.31
CA ASN A 160 -15.89 24.83 10.43
C ASN A 160 -16.66 25.91 11.17
N HIS A 161 -16.33 26.12 12.41
CA HIS A 161 -16.89 27.20 13.21
C HIS A 161 -15.94 28.39 13.22
N ALA A 162 -16.41 29.54 12.68
CA ALA A 162 -15.70 30.80 12.89
C ALA A 162 -15.84 31.22 14.36
N VAL A 163 -14.73 31.27 15.09
CA VAL A 163 -14.68 31.74 16.46
C VAL A 163 -14.32 33.22 16.45
N ASN A 164 -15.30 34.09 16.80
CA ASN A 164 -15.03 35.51 16.98
C ASN A 164 -14.70 35.77 18.46
N VAL A 165 -13.46 36.12 18.73
CA VAL A 165 -13.01 36.45 20.08
C VAL A 165 -12.89 37.96 20.20
N MET A 166 -13.74 38.58 21.06
CA MET A 166 -13.61 39.98 21.41
C MET A 166 -12.71 40.11 22.64
N VAL A 167 -11.59 40.79 22.48
CA VAL A 167 -10.67 41.02 23.60
C VAL A 167 -10.40 42.50 23.79
N PRO A 168 -10.13 42.97 25.03
CA PRO A 168 -9.70 44.34 25.26
C PRO A 168 -8.43 44.70 24.49
N LYS A 169 -8.28 45.95 24.14
CA LYS A 169 -7.08 46.43 23.45
C LYS A 169 -5.81 46.12 24.24
N GLY A 170 -4.85 45.44 23.60
CA GLY A 170 -3.59 45.04 24.23
C GLY A 170 -3.60 43.63 24.83
N SER A 171 -4.72 42.88 24.75
CA SER A 171 -4.74 41.46 25.11
C SER A 171 -4.12 40.60 24.03
N ARG A 172 -3.49 39.52 24.46
CA ARG A 172 -3.00 38.45 23.58
C ARG A 172 -4.05 37.32 23.55
N VAL A 173 -4.34 36.83 22.39
CA VAL A 173 -5.18 35.63 22.20
C VAL A 173 -4.27 34.50 21.76
N GLU A 174 -4.34 33.38 22.44
CA GLU A 174 -3.66 32.14 22.05
C GLU A 174 -4.73 31.12 21.67
N LEU A 175 -4.58 30.52 20.49
CA LEU A 175 -5.40 29.43 20.01
C LEU A 175 -4.54 28.16 19.97
N ASN A 176 -4.93 27.09 20.65
CA ASN A 176 -4.20 25.83 20.76
C ASN A 176 -2.73 25.99 21.22
N GLY A 177 -2.43 27.04 22.01
CA GLY A 177 -1.10 27.31 22.54
C GLY A 177 -0.15 28.05 21.58
N VAL A 178 -0.67 28.60 20.49
CA VAL A 178 0.05 29.44 19.52
C VAL A 178 -0.42 30.88 19.60
#